data_2bde1bcf476884faef8ab431de9153b6
#
_entry.id   2bde1bcf476884faef8ab431de9153b6
#
_cell.length_a   1.000
_cell.length_b   1.000
_cell.length_c   1.000
_cell.angle_alpha   90.00
_cell.angle_beta   90.00
_cell.angle_gamma   90.00
#
_symmetry.space_group_name_H-M   'P 1'
#
loop_
_entity.id
_entity.type
_entity.pdbx_description
1 polymer ?
#
loop_
_entity_poly.entity_id
_entity_poly.type
_entity_poly.pdbx_seq_one_letter_code
_entity_poly.pdbx_strand_id
1 'polypeptide(L)'
;MRINNSIGMWAIRYLQNLQSQQSVQQQSLSQAVIPFRQDVSSGAIAERIRAQINGYRNAMYSTYNAIGIMNTAEGGIQSVTQNLQRMRELAVQASNGALSEADRNALQQEFSQLAQGINKVVEQTTYNGKKVIGGDVKDMQVQLGPNEGQSMTVTLPSMDIKSLGLENVRINNAENAQNALKAIDRVIENVSRTRSYIGSTTNRLENATRELSNTMLNLTSSVSALTDTDMARGMMEYVRTQLQARAALGVLAQANVSNMNTMRLLG
;
A
#
# COMPACT_ATOMS: atom_id res chain seq x y z
N MET A 1 71.29 26.53 -9.59
CA MET A 1 70.24 27.12 -8.70
C MET A 1 68.92 26.46 -8.94
N ARG A 2 68.31 25.71 -7.98
CA ARG A 2 66.97 25.15 -8.19
C ARG A 2 65.95 26.24 -7.89
N ILE A 3 65.28 26.74 -8.90
CA ILE A 3 64.12 27.64 -8.74
C ILE A 3 62.99 26.81 -8.11
N ASN A 4 62.72 27.07 -6.84
CA ASN A 4 61.74 26.31 -6.08
C ASN A 4 60.31 26.85 -6.41
N ASN A 5 59.61 26.21 -7.35
CA ASN A 5 58.24 26.60 -7.75
C ASN A 5 57.23 26.08 -6.75
N SER A 6 57.48 26.26 -5.44
CA SER A 6 56.61 25.79 -4.36
C SER A 6 55.22 26.41 -4.42
N ILE A 7 55.12 27.68 -4.81
CA ILE A 7 53.81 28.40 -4.94
C ILE A 7 53.00 27.84 -6.11
N GLY A 8 53.65 27.55 -7.24
CA GLY A 8 52.94 26.95 -8.38
C GLY A 8 52.43 25.53 -8.10
N MET A 9 53.24 24.71 -7.42
CA MET A 9 52.84 23.36 -7.03
C MET A 9 51.72 23.36 -5.97
N TRP A 10 51.77 24.30 -5.03
CA TRP A 10 50.70 24.49 -4.05
C TRP A 10 49.39 24.90 -4.76
N ALA A 11 49.42 25.85 -5.68
CA ALA A 11 48.27 26.32 -6.44
C ALA A 11 47.66 25.19 -7.28
N ILE A 12 48.47 24.34 -7.90
CA ILE A 12 47.98 23.18 -8.68
C ILE A 12 47.23 22.18 -7.78
N ARG A 13 47.83 21.80 -6.62
CA ARG A 13 47.18 20.90 -5.66
C ARG A 13 45.88 21.50 -5.12
N TYR A 14 45.86 22.80 -4.84
CA TYR A 14 44.67 23.50 -4.37
C TYR A 14 43.59 23.53 -5.43
N LEU A 15 43.95 23.79 -6.70
CA LEU A 15 43.00 23.72 -7.83
C LEU A 15 42.43 22.32 -8.02
N GLN A 16 43.22 21.26 -7.93
CA GLN A 16 42.72 19.88 -8.00
C GLN A 16 41.72 19.59 -6.89
N ASN A 17 41.97 20.05 -5.67
CA ASN A 17 41.05 19.89 -4.54
C ASN A 17 39.75 20.68 -4.76
N LEU A 18 39.82 21.94 -5.23
CA LEU A 18 38.66 22.74 -5.57
C LEU A 18 37.82 22.11 -6.70
N GLN A 19 38.47 21.51 -7.69
CA GLN A 19 37.84 20.87 -8.81
C GLN A 19 37.06 19.60 -8.38
N SER A 20 37.64 18.81 -7.45
CA SER A 20 36.95 17.68 -6.85
C SER A 20 35.77 18.11 -5.98
N GLN A 21 35.89 19.17 -5.19
CA GLN A 21 34.79 19.75 -4.42
C GLN A 21 33.68 20.26 -5.33
N GLN A 22 34.01 20.94 -6.42
CA GLN A 22 33.09 21.49 -7.37
C GLN A 22 32.26 20.40 -8.08
N SER A 23 32.87 19.26 -8.45
CA SER A 23 32.19 18.14 -9.07
C SER A 23 31.22 17.48 -8.10
N VAL A 24 31.57 17.30 -6.82
CA VAL A 24 30.68 16.77 -5.78
C VAL A 24 29.48 17.72 -5.56
N GLN A 25 29.77 19.02 -5.50
CA GLN A 25 28.72 20.03 -5.29
C GLN A 25 27.77 20.15 -6.48
N GLN A 26 28.29 20.06 -7.70
CA GLN A 26 27.47 20.03 -8.90
C GLN A 26 26.57 18.79 -8.94
N GLN A 27 27.07 17.63 -8.51
CA GLN A 27 26.29 16.41 -8.40
C GLN A 27 25.19 16.54 -7.34
N SER A 28 25.48 17.11 -6.16
CA SER A 28 24.48 17.35 -5.11
C SER A 28 23.39 18.31 -5.56
N LEU A 29 23.76 19.38 -6.27
CA LEU A 29 22.81 20.36 -6.82
C LEU A 29 21.94 19.75 -7.94
N SER A 30 22.52 18.92 -8.81
CA SER A 30 21.79 18.29 -9.93
C SER A 30 20.79 17.24 -9.45
N GLN A 31 21.06 16.59 -8.33
CA GLN A 31 20.21 15.55 -7.74
C GLN A 31 19.33 16.07 -6.58
N ALA A 32 19.55 17.32 -6.16
CA ALA A 32 18.94 17.92 -4.96
C ALA A 32 19.12 17.07 -3.67
N VAL A 33 20.17 16.25 -3.61
CA VAL A 33 20.47 15.32 -2.51
C VAL A 33 21.90 15.47 -2.06
N ILE A 34 22.14 15.44 -0.74
CA ILE A 34 23.50 15.41 -0.17
C ILE A 34 24.16 14.06 -0.51
N PRO A 35 25.33 14.03 -1.17
CA PRO A 35 26.02 12.78 -1.47
C PRO A 35 26.36 12.00 -0.19
N PHE A 36 26.13 10.70 -0.19
CA PHE A 36 26.42 9.79 0.93
C PHE A 36 27.84 9.92 1.48
N ARG A 37 28.81 10.31 0.63
CA ARG A 37 30.20 10.51 1.02
C ARG A 37 30.43 11.73 1.92
N GLN A 38 29.54 12.71 1.96
CA GLN A 38 29.69 13.91 2.80
C GLN A 38 29.18 13.67 4.23
N ASP A 39 28.09 12.85 4.39
CA ASP A 39 27.59 12.46 5.71
C ASP A 39 27.10 11.00 5.67
N VAL A 40 28.03 10.11 6.01
CA VAL A 40 27.79 8.64 6.05
C VAL A 40 26.75 8.28 7.11
N SER A 41 26.70 9.03 8.21
CA SER A 41 25.78 8.76 9.32
C SER A 41 24.35 9.06 8.93
N SER A 42 24.07 10.25 8.42
CA SER A 42 22.74 10.66 7.93
C SER A 42 22.31 9.83 6.74
N GLY A 43 23.23 9.47 5.83
CA GLY A 43 22.95 8.59 4.70
C GLY A 43 22.49 7.19 5.12
N ALA A 44 23.14 6.59 6.11
CA ALA A 44 22.75 5.27 6.62
C ALA A 44 21.36 5.29 7.31
N ILE A 45 21.05 6.37 8.04
CA ILE A 45 19.74 6.56 8.66
C ILE A 45 18.67 6.74 7.57
N ALA A 46 18.92 7.58 6.57
CA ALA A 46 18.01 7.83 5.48
C ALA A 46 17.69 6.54 4.70
N GLU A 47 18.69 5.69 4.46
CA GLU A 47 18.49 4.41 3.78
C GLU A 47 17.60 3.44 4.58
N ARG A 48 17.77 3.40 5.90
CA ARG A 48 16.89 2.63 6.79
C ARG A 48 15.46 3.15 6.74
N ILE A 49 15.26 4.47 6.75
CA ILE A 49 13.93 5.07 6.66
C ILE A 49 13.31 4.80 5.28
N ARG A 50 14.08 4.86 4.19
CA ARG A 50 13.61 4.49 2.85
C ARG A 50 13.15 3.03 2.78
N ALA A 51 13.89 2.11 3.40
CA ALA A 51 13.48 0.72 3.51
C ALA A 51 12.16 0.58 4.27
N GLN A 52 11.96 1.35 5.37
CA GLN A 52 10.70 1.39 6.09
C GLN A 52 9.56 1.96 5.24
N ILE A 53 9.78 3.06 4.51
CA ILE A 53 8.79 3.64 3.58
C ILE A 53 8.34 2.60 2.56
N ASN A 54 9.25 1.81 1.99
CA ASN A 54 8.91 0.73 1.07
C ASN A 54 8.08 -0.37 1.76
N GLY A 55 8.40 -0.71 3.01
CA GLY A 55 7.59 -1.61 3.83
C GLY A 55 6.18 -1.10 4.07
N TYR A 56 6.02 0.18 4.42
CA TYR A 56 4.71 0.83 4.58
C TYR A 56 3.92 0.85 3.28
N ARG A 57 4.58 1.11 2.15
CA ARG A 57 3.94 1.07 0.82
C ARG A 57 3.38 -0.32 0.50
N ASN A 58 4.15 -1.37 0.75
CA ASN A 58 3.70 -2.74 0.54
C ASN A 58 2.55 -3.12 1.48
N ALA A 59 2.59 -2.69 2.75
CA ALA A 59 1.48 -2.86 3.69
C ALA A 59 0.21 -2.14 3.20
N MET A 60 0.35 -0.95 2.63
CA MET A 60 -0.76 -0.20 2.06
C MET A 60 -1.40 -0.94 0.88
N TYR A 61 -0.60 -1.53 -0.03
CA TYR A 61 -1.13 -2.40 -1.09
C TYR A 61 -1.86 -3.63 -0.55
N SER A 62 -1.31 -4.27 0.50
CA SER A 62 -1.98 -5.39 1.17
C SER A 62 -3.33 -4.99 1.74
N THR A 63 -3.40 -3.81 2.37
CA THR A 63 -4.63 -3.27 2.96
C THR A 63 -5.67 -2.92 1.88
N TYR A 64 -5.27 -2.29 0.77
CA TYR A 64 -6.18 -2.01 -0.35
C TYR A 64 -6.73 -3.29 -0.99
N ASN A 65 -5.91 -4.32 -1.15
CA ASN A 65 -6.38 -5.62 -1.65
C ASN A 65 -7.40 -6.24 -0.71
N ALA A 66 -7.18 -6.15 0.61
CA ALA A 66 -8.13 -6.64 1.59
C ALA A 66 -9.46 -5.87 1.56
N ILE A 67 -9.43 -4.53 1.41
CA ILE A 67 -10.63 -3.71 1.21
C ILE A 67 -11.37 -4.13 -0.05
N GLY A 68 -10.66 -4.40 -1.16
CA GLY A 68 -11.25 -4.91 -2.39
C GLY A 68 -11.97 -6.25 -2.20
N ILE A 69 -11.38 -7.16 -1.42
CA ILE A 69 -12.01 -8.44 -1.04
C ILE A 69 -13.28 -8.21 -0.23
N MET A 70 -13.23 -7.31 0.77
CA MET A 70 -14.40 -6.99 1.61
C MET A 70 -15.55 -6.41 0.79
N ASN A 71 -15.27 -5.49 -0.12
CA ASN A 71 -16.28 -4.88 -0.99
C ASN A 71 -16.87 -5.90 -1.96
N THR A 72 -16.06 -6.81 -2.49
CA THR A 72 -16.53 -7.91 -3.33
C THR A 72 -17.42 -8.87 -2.55
N ALA A 73 -17.04 -9.19 -1.31
CA ALA A 73 -17.85 -10.01 -0.41
C ALA A 73 -19.21 -9.37 -0.11
N GLU A 74 -19.21 -8.06 0.21
CA GLU A 74 -20.46 -7.33 0.50
C GLU A 74 -21.43 -7.35 -0.68
N GLY A 75 -20.94 -7.15 -1.92
CA GLY A 75 -21.76 -7.24 -3.13
C GLY A 75 -22.37 -8.64 -3.32
N GLY A 76 -21.59 -9.71 -3.11
CA GLY A 76 -22.07 -11.09 -3.16
C GLY A 76 -23.09 -11.38 -2.06
N ILE A 77 -22.83 -10.98 -0.84
CA ILE A 77 -23.73 -11.18 0.31
C ILE A 77 -25.04 -10.41 0.14
N GLN A 78 -25.01 -9.23 -0.46
CA GLN A 78 -26.23 -8.50 -0.79
C GLN A 78 -27.15 -9.30 -1.72
N SER A 79 -26.60 -9.94 -2.76
CA SER A 79 -27.33 -10.80 -3.67
C SER A 79 -27.87 -12.06 -2.97
N VAL A 80 -27.06 -12.68 -2.10
CA VAL A 80 -27.52 -13.79 -1.23
C VAL A 80 -28.68 -13.36 -0.35
N THR A 81 -28.61 -12.17 0.25
CA THR A 81 -29.69 -11.63 1.12
C THR A 81 -30.98 -11.45 0.35
N GLN A 82 -30.93 -10.93 -0.89
CA GLN A 82 -32.13 -10.79 -1.73
C GLN A 82 -32.77 -12.14 -2.03
N ASN A 83 -31.99 -13.15 -2.39
CA ASN A 83 -32.49 -14.49 -2.61
C ASN A 83 -33.10 -15.10 -1.34
N LEU A 84 -32.47 -14.93 -0.18
CA LEU A 84 -33.02 -15.41 1.11
C LEU A 84 -34.31 -14.71 1.47
N GLN A 85 -34.47 -13.41 1.22
CA GLN A 85 -35.69 -12.68 1.44
C GLN A 85 -36.82 -13.24 0.54
N ARG A 86 -36.52 -13.49 -0.74
CA ARG A 86 -37.48 -14.11 -1.64
C ARG A 86 -37.87 -15.54 -1.23
N MET A 87 -36.87 -16.33 -0.80
CA MET A 87 -37.14 -17.66 -0.24
C MET A 87 -38.04 -17.60 1.00
N ARG A 88 -37.85 -16.59 1.86
CA ARG A 88 -38.72 -16.34 3.02
C ARG A 88 -40.14 -16.00 2.61
N GLU A 89 -40.34 -15.15 1.60
CA GLU A 89 -41.68 -14.81 1.05
C GLU A 89 -42.40 -16.08 0.55
N LEU A 90 -41.71 -16.93 -0.21
CA LEU A 90 -42.27 -18.19 -0.69
C LEU A 90 -42.61 -19.13 0.46
N ALA A 91 -41.81 -19.19 1.51
CA ALA A 91 -42.08 -20.02 2.68
C ALA A 91 -43.33 -19.50 3.47
N VAL A 92 -43.48 -18.15 3.58
CA VAL A 92 -44.69 -17.55 4.16
C VAL A 92 -45.92 -17.93 3.32
N GLN A 93 -45.84 -17.82 2.00
CA GLN A 93 -46.94 -18.17 1.11
C GLN A 93 -47.29 -19.67 1.21
N ALA A 94 -46.25 -20.56 1.22
CA ALA A 94 -46.44 -22.00 1.32
C ALA A 94 -47.04 -22.44 2.68
N SER A 95 -46.87 -21.63 3.74
CA SER A 95 -47.46 -21.92 5.07
C SER A 95 -48.95 -21.70 5.14
N ASN A 96 -49.56 -21.05 4.14
CA ASN A 96 -51.00 -20.84 4.07
C ASN A 96 -51.71 -22.19 3.91
N GLY A 97 -52.60 -22.54 4.86
CA GLY A 97 -53.36 -23.78 4.86
C GLY A 97 -54.34 -23.93 3.69
N ALA A 98 -54.73 -22.81 3.04
CA ALA A 98 -55.67 -22.85 1.90
C ALA A 98 -55.05 -23.25 0.56
N LEU A 99 -53.71 -23.33 0.46
CA LEU A 99 -53.03 -23.72 -0.79
C LEU A 99 -53.20 -25.21 -1.09
N SER A 100 -53.36 -25.52 -2.37
CA SER A 100 -53.34 -26.91 -2.84
C SER A 100 -51.88 -27.46 -2.82
N GLU A 101 -51.76 -28.77 -2.88
CA GLU A 101 -50.47 -29.43 -3.00
C GLU A 101 -49.75 -29.03 -4.31
N ALA A 102 -50.50 -28.88 -5.40
CA ALA A 102 -49.95 -28.43 -6.69
C ALA A 102 -49.36 -27.04 -6.60
N ASP A 103 -50.04 -26.09 -5.91
CA ASP A 103 -49.52 -24.73 -5.70
C ASP A 103 -48.24 -24.74 -4.86
N ARG A 104 -48.20 -25.52 -3.78
CA ARG A 104 -46.99 -25.66 -2.95
C ARG A 104 -45.82 -26.28 -3.71
N ASN A 105 -46.07 -27.22 -4.61
CA ASN A 105 -45.06 -27.80 -5.45
C ASN A 105 -44.50 -26.78 -6.44
N ALA A 106 -45.30 -25.87 -6.98
CA ALA A 106 -44.83 -24.77 -7.81
C ALA A 106 -43.97 -23.81 -7.01
N LEU A 107 -44.34 -23.42 -5.78
CA LEU A 107 -43.52 -22.61 -4.88
C LEU A 107 -42.22 -23.30 -4.50
N GLN A 108 -42.25 -24.63 -4.29
CA GLN A 108 -41.05 -25.40 -4.01
C GLN A 108 -40.05 -25.39 -5.18
N GLN A 109 -40.53 -25.39 -6.42
CA GLN A 109 -39.67 -25.29 -7.60
C GLN A 109 -38.93 -23.92 -7.62
N GLU A 110 -39.65 -22.80 -7.41
CA GLU A 110 -39.08 -21.48 -7.33
C GLU A 110 -38.09 -21.39 -6.16
N PHE A 111 -38.42 -21.91 -4.99
CA PHE A 111 -37.55 -21.99 -3.83
C PHE A 111 -36.25 -22.72 -4.13
N SER A 112 -36.31 -23.84 -4.84
CA SER A 112 -35.15 -24.61 -5.24
C SER A 112 -34.27 -23.88 -6.26
N GLN A 113 -34.88 -23.11 -7.17
CA GLN A 113 -34.16 -22.27 -8.12
C GLN A 113 -33.40 -21.13 -7.41
N LEU A 114 -34.03 -20.50 -6.39
CA LEU A 114 -33.36 -19.47 -5.58
C LEU A 114 -32.20 -20.05 -4.78
N ALA A 115 -32.33 -21.24 -4.23
CA ALA A 115 -31.25 -21.95 -3.55
C ALA A 115 -30.06 -22.22 -4.49
N GLN A 116 -30.34 -22.66 -5.72
CA GLN A 116 -29.32 -22.82 -6.75
C GLN A 116 -28.71 -21.45 -7.15
N GLY A 117 -29.53 -20.41 -7.17
CA GLY A 117 -29.10 -19.03 -7.42
C GLY A 117 -28.08 -18.56 -6.39
N ILE A 118 -28.29 -18.87 -5.10
CA ILE A 118 -27.33 -18.56 -4.03
C ILE A 118 -25.98 -19.25 -4.31
N ASN A 119 -25.98 -20.54 -4.63
CA ASN A 119 -24.74 -21.26 -4.94
C ASN A 119 -24.01 -20.64 -6.14
N LYS A 120 -24.74 -20.24 -7.19
CA LYS A 120 -24.12 -19.54 -8.34
C LYS A 120 -23.51 -18.20 -7.94
N VAL A 121 -24.18 -17.40 -7.11
CA VAL A 121 -23.65 -16.16 -6.59
C VAL A 121 -22.34 -16.41 -5.81
N VAL A 122 -22.32 -17.43 -4.95
CA VAL A 122 -21.14 -17.82 -4.17
C VAL A 122 -19.98 -18.23 -5.09
N GLU A 123 -20.25 -18.99 -6.14
CA GLU A 123 -19.23 -19.41 -7.11
C GLU A 123 -18.71 -18.27 -7.97
N GLN A 124 -19.55 -17.31 -8.32
CA GLN A 124 -19.21 -16.18 -9.18
C GLN A 124 -18.56 -15.03 -8.41
N THR A 125 -18.77 -14.94 -7.09
CA THR A 125 -18.18 -13.90 -6.25
C THR A 125 -16.72 -14.24 -5.99
N THR A 126 -15.87 -13.86 -6.94
CA THR A 126 -14.43 -14.15 -6.91
C THR A 126 -13.60 -12.88 -6.89
N TYR A 127 -12.46 -12.93 -6.22
CA TYR A 127 -11.43 -11.90 -6.24
C TYR A 127 -10.07 -12.56 -6.49
N ASN A 128 -9.42 -12.19 -7.57
CA ASN A 128 -8.14 -12.82 -7.99
C ASN A 128 -8.19 -14.36 -8.01
N GLY A 129 -9.29 -14.93 -8.53
CA GLY A 129 -9.49 -16.38 -8.67
C GLY A 129 -9.89 -17.12 -7.39
N LYS A 130 -10.01 -16.44 -6.24
CA LYS A 130 -10.48 -17.03 -4.97
C LYS A 130 -11.97 -16.72 -4.77
N LYS A 131 -12.75 -17.70 -4.35
CA LYS A 131 -14.16 -17.53 -3.98
C LYS A 131 -14.28 -16.83 -2.65
N VAL A 132 -14.63 -15.56 -2.68
CA VAL A 132 -14.57 -14.68 -1.50
C VAL A 132 -15.55 -15.11 -0.41
N ILE A 133 -16.75 -15.51 -0.80
CA ILE A 133 -17.81 -15.99 0.09
C ILE A 133 -18.08 -17.50 -0.04
N GLY A 134 -17.12 -18.24 -0.67
CA GLY A 134 -17.15 -19.68 -0.83
C GLY A 134 -16.31 -20.45 0.20
N GLY A 135 -15.65 -19.72 1.14
CA GLY A 135 -14.81 -20.32 2.17
C GLY A 135 -13.31 -20.31 1.89
N ASP A 136 -12.86 -19.76 0.74
CA ASP A 136 -11.42 -19.66 0.42
C ASP A 136 -10.72 -18.54 1.23
N VAL A 137 -11.48 -17.59 1.78
CA VAL A 137 -10.98 -16.49 2.63
C VAL A 137 -11.12 -16.90 4.10
N LYS A 138 -10.32 -17.88 4.50
CA LYS A 138 -10.23 -18.33 5.88
C LYS A 138 -8.84 -17.98 6.42
N ASP A 139 -8.82 -17.31 7.57
CA ASP A 139 -7.60 -16.91 8.28
C ASP A 139 -6.59 -16.15 7.40
N MET A 140 -7.12 -15.32 6.47
CA MET A 140 -6.30 -14.49 5.60
C MET A 140 -5.57 -13.43 6.43
N GLN A 141 -4.24 -13.45 6.39
CA GLN A 141 -3.44 -12.44 7.05
C GLN A 141 -3.25 -11.22 6.14
N VAL A 142 -3.63 -10.06 6.63
CA VAL A 142 -3.45 -8.76 5.98
C VAL A 142 -2.34 -8.03 6.71
N GLN A 143 -1.23 -7.75 6.04
CA GLN A 143 -0.12 -7.00 6.60
C GLN A 143 -0.48 -5.52 6.67
N LEU A 144 -0.45 -4.96 7.89
CA LEU A 144 -0.79 -3.56 8.20
C LEU A 144 0.43 -2.69 8.52
N GLY A 145 1.64 -3.22 8.39
CA GLY A 145 2.87 -2.47 8.67
C GLY A 145 4.12 -3.20 8.23
N PRO A 146 5.30 -2.55 8.30
CA PRO A 146 6.55 -3.12 7.79
C PRO A 146 7.16 -4.21 8.67
N ASN A 147 6.72 -4.34 9.93
CA ASN A 147 7.34 -5.23 10.90
C ASN A 147 6.51 -6.49 11.15
N GLU A 148 7.16 -7.51 11.72
CA GLU A 148 6.51 -8.72 12.20
C GLU A 148 5.44 -8.39 13.26
N GLY A 149 4.32 -9.13 13.26
CA GLY A 149 3.20 -8.93 14.19
C GLY A 149 2.26 -7.77 13.82
N GLN A 150 2.59 -6.94 12.84
CA GLN A 150 1.72 -5.88 12.34
C GLN A 150 0.76 -6.41 11.26
N SER A 151 -0.02 -7.41 11.62
CA SER A 151 -0.99 -8.04 10.72
C SER A 151 -2.37 -8.14 11.37
N MET A 152 -3.40 -8.26 10.53
CA MET A 152 -4.77 -8.53 10.94
C MET A 152 -5.27 -9.76 10.20
N THR A 153 -5.86 -10.70 10.95
CA THR A 153 -6.50 -11.88 10.37
C THR A 153 -7.94 -11.56 9.98
N VAL A 154 -8.30 -11.93 8.77
CA VAL A 154 -9.64 -11.77 8.21
C VAL A 154 -10.18 -13.14 7.83
N THR A 155 -11.39 -13.46 8.30
CA THR A 155 -12.07 -14.72 8.01
C THR A 155 -13.49 -14.44 7.54
N LEU A 156 -13.83 -14.96 6.36
CA LEU A 156 -15.18 -14.90 5.82
C LEU A 156 -15.77 -16.32 5.81
N PRO A 157 -16.95 -16.51 6.41
CA PRO A 157 -17.63 -17.81 6.36
C PRO A 157 -18.15 -18.10 4.96
N SER A 158 -18.29 -19.39 4.62
CA SER A 158 -18.96 -19.78 3.38
C SER A 158 -20.45 -19.47 3.46
N MET A 159 -20.99 -18.94 2.34
CA MET A 159 -22.40 -18.57 2.16
C MET A 159 -23.13 -19.52 1.20
N ASP A 160 -22.57 -20.70 0.91
CA ASP A 160 -23.24 -21.72 0.12
C ASP A 160 -24.42 -22.34 0.88
N ILE A 161 -25.41 -22.85 0.17
CA ILE A 161 -26.65 -23.41 0.72
C ILE A 161 -26.38 -24.49 1.77
N LYS A 162 -25.33 -25.29 1.60
CA LYS A 162 -24.93 -26.34 2.53
C LYS A 162 -24.40 -25.76 3.85
N SER A 163 -23.50 -24.79 3.76
CA SER A 163 -22.93 -24.12 4.95
C SER A 163 -23.98 -23.29 5.68
N LEU A 164 -24.97 -22.75 4.98
CA LEU A 164 -26.11 -22.06 5.56
C LEU A 164 -27.14 -23.02 6.19
N GLY A 165 -27.00 -24.34 5.97
CA GLY A 165 -27.92 -25.35 6.54
C GLY A 165 -29.28 -25.40 5.86
N LEU A 166 -29.36 -24.91 4.63
CA LEU A 166 -30.61 -24.86 3.84
C LEU A 166 -30.72 -25.98 2.79
N GLU A 167 -29.77 -26.88 2.67
CA GLU A 167 -29.70 -27.92 1.62
C GLU A 167 -30.93 -28.82 1.62
N ASN A 168 -31.43 -29.20 2.81
CA ASN A 168 -32.56 -30.11 2.97
C ASN A 168 -33.88 -29.42 3.31
N VAL A 169 -33.91 -28.10 3.27
CA VAL A 169 -35.12 -27.32 3.58
C VAL A 169 -36.10 -27.44 2.43
N ARG A 170 -37.40 -27.73 2.76
CA ARG A 170 -38.50 -27.89 1.82
C ARG A 170 -39.68 -27.06 2.30
N ILE A 171 -40.57 -26.68 1.35
CA ILE A 171 -41.80 -25.93 1.61
C ILE A 171 -43.03 -26.64 1.00
N ASN A 172 -42.95 -27.94 0.75
CA ASN A 172 -43.96 -28.75 0.09
C ASN A 172 -45.23 -29.03 0.93
N ASN A 173 -45.19 -28.73 2.25
CA ASN A 173 -46.35 -28.75 3.11
C ASN A 173 -46.27 -27.61 4.14
N ALA A 174 -47.37 -27.33 4.83
CA ALA A 174 -47.47 -26.19 5.76
C ALA A 174 -46.48 -26.30 6.96
N GLU A 175 -46.25 -27.49 7.48
CA GLU A 175 -45.32 -27.73 8.59
C GLU A 175 -43.87 -27.49 8.14
N ASN A 176 -43.49 -28.06 7.00
CA ASN A 176 -42.15 -27.84 6.41
C ASN A 176 -41.93 -26.37 6.07
N ALA A 177 -42.94 -25.66 5.58
CA ALA A 177 -42.89 -24.23 5.31
C ALA A 177 -42.63 -23.40 6.58
N GLN A 178 -43.27 -23.75 7.72
CA GLN A 178 -43.01 -23.10 9.00
C GLN A 178 -41.60 -23.39 9.52
N ASN A 179 -41.09 -24.62 9.34
CA ASN A 179 -39.73 -24.98 9.71
C ASN A 179 -38.70 -24.27 8.81
N ALA A 180 -39.01 -24.15 7.49
CA ALA A 180 -38.20 -23.37 6.56
C ALA A 180 -38.12 -21.90 6.97
N LEU A 181 -39.18 -21.26 7.39
CA LEU A 181 -39.19 -19.89 7.90
C LEU A 181 -38.21 -19.72 9.05
N LYS A 182 -38.29 -20.61 10.06
CA LYS A 182 -37.35 -20.55 11.21
C LYS A 182 -35.88 -20.74 10.79
N ALA A 183 -35.63 -21.60 9.80
CA ALA A 183 -34.29 -21.83 9.29
C ALA A 183 -33.78 -20.60 8.51
N ILE A 184 -34.60 -20.04 7.62
CA ILE A 184 -34.25 -18.86 6.83
C ILE A 184 -34.01 -17.64 7.72
N ASP A 185 -34.86 -17.40 8.74
CA ASP A 185 -34.70 -16.29 9.68
C ASP A 185 -33.34 -16.34 10.41
N ARG A 186 -32.94 -17.54 10.89
CA ARG A 186 -31.59 -17.73 11.46
C ARG A 186 -30.46 -17.43 10.47
N VAL A 187 -30.63 -17.85 9.22
CA VAL A 187 -29.64 -17.61 8.18
C VAL A 187 -29.55 -16.12 7.87
N ILE A 188 -30.67 -15.42 7.75
CA ILE A 188 -30.69 -13.96 7.54
C ILE A 188 -29.97 -13.24 8.69
N GLU A 189 -30.16 -13.68 9.94
CA GLU A 189 -29.46 -13.13 11.10
C GLU A 189 -27.95 -13.38 11.01
N ASN A 190 -27.51 -14.59 10.62
CA ASN A 190 -26.11 -14.92 10.44
C ASN A 190 -25.47 -14.09 9.33
N VAL A 191 -26.16 -13.95 8.20
CA VAL A 191 -25.73 -13.11 7.07
C VAL A 191 -25.61 -11.65 7.52
N SER A 192 -26.56 -11.14 8.30
CA SER A 192 -26.52 -9.79 8.86
C SER A 192 -25.31 -9.56 9.78
N ARG A 193 -24.99 -10.55 10.62
CA ARG A 193 -23.77 -10.52 11.47
C ARG A 193 -22.50 -10.49 10.62
N THR A 194 -22.47 -11.28 9.55
CA THR A 194 -21.31 -11.29 8.64
C THR A 194 -21.16 -9.94 7.94
N ARG A 195 -22.26 -9.30 7.50
CA ARG A 195 -22.22 -7.95 6.94
C ARG A 195 -21.68 -6.92 7.94
N SER A 196 -22.14 -7.00 9.19
CA SER A 196 -21.62 -6.14 10.26
C SER A 196 -20.12 -6.35 10.51
N TYR A 197 -19.66 -7.60 10.45
CA TYR A 197 -18.22 -7.93 10.53
C TYR A 197 -17.45 -7.35 9.35
N ILE A 198 -17.95 -7.48 8.12
CA ILE A 198 -17.32 -6.89 6.92
C ILE A 198 -17.22 -5.38 7.07
N GLY A 199 -18.33 -4.71 7.43
CA GLY A 199 -18.33 -3.25 7.62
C GLY A 199 -17.35 -2.78 8.68
N SER A 200 -17.31 -3.45 9.83
CA SER A 200 -16.35 -3.11 10.90
C SER A 200 -14.90 -3.36 10.48
N THR A 201 -14.64 -4.45 9.75
CA THR A 201 -13.32 -4.79 9.23
C THR A 201 -12.87 -3.79 8.17
N THR A 202 -13.75 -3.40 7.25
CA THR A 202 -13.48 -2.37 6.24
C THR A 202 -13.11 -1.04 6.89
N ASN A 203 -13.87 -0.60 7.89
CA ASN A 203 -13.56 0.63 8.63
C ASN A 203 -12.18 0.57 9.33
N ARG A 204 -11.83 -0.59 9.90
CA ARG A 204 -10.50 -0.79 10.51
C ARG A 204 -9.38 -0.74 9.47
N LEU A 205 -9.58 -1.35 8.30
CA LEU A 205 -8.62 -1.32 7.20
C LEU A 205 -8.45 0.10 6.63
N GLU A 206 -9.53 0.85 6.49
CA GLU A 206 -9.48 2.26 6.05
C GLU A 206 -8.75 3.15 7.05
N ASN A 207 -8.98 2.93 8.35
CA ASN A 207 -8.24 3.64 9.41
C ASN A 207 -6.75 3.29 9.36
N ALA A 208 -6.40 2.01 9.20
CA ALA A 208 -5.02 1.57 9.04
C ALA A 208 -4.37 2.20 7.79
N THR A 209 -5.09 2.28 6.67
CA THR A 209 -4.59 2.94 5.45
C THR A 209 -4.26 4.41 5.69
N ARG A 210 -5.12 5.13 6.42
CA ARG A 210 -4.87 6.54 6.79
C ARG A 210 -3.65 6.70 7.68
N GLU A 211 -3.49 5.82 8.67
CA GLU A 211 -2.33 5.82 9.56
C GLU A 211 -1.03 5.50 8.81
N LEU A 212 -1.04 4.48 7.95
CA LEU A 212 0.09 4.13 7.08
C LEU A 212 0.50 5.31 6.17
N SER A 213 -0.48 5.99 5.57
CA SER A 213 -0.25 7.17 4.73
C SER A 213 0.39 8.31 5.51
N ASN A 214 -0.14 8.65 6.69
CA ASN A 214 0.40 9.70 7.53
C ASN A 214 1.82 9.39 8.00
N THR A 215 2.07 8.14 8.40
CA THR A 215 3.41 7.69 8.80
C THR A 215 4.39 7.77 7.65
N MET A 216 3.99 7.34 6.45
CA MET A 216 4.82 7.41 5.25
C MET A 216 5.15 8.87 4.87
N LEU A 217 4.19 9.80 4.99
CA LEU A 217 4.43 11.23 4.77
C LEU A 217 5.44 11.80 5.77
N ASN A 218 5.30 11.48 7.06
CA ASN A 218 6.23 11.93 8.10
C ASN A 218 7.64 11.37 7.89
N LEU A 219 7.75 10.09 7.52
CA LEU A 219 9.04 9.46 7.21
C LEU A 219 9.67 10.07 5.96
N THR A 220 8.86 10.35 4.92
CA THR A 220 9.35 11.02 3.71
C THR A 220 9.87 12.41 4.02
N SER A 221 9.17 13.20 4.83
CA SER A 221 9.64 14.51 5.29
C SER A 221 10.93 14.40 6.11
N SER A 222 11.05 13.36 6.93
CA SER A 222 12.27 13.10 7.72
C SER A 222 13.45 12.72 6.82
N VAL A 223 13.24 11.91 5.80
CA VAL A 223 14.28 11.60 4.80
C VAL A 223 14.69 12.87 4.07
N SER A 224 13.72 13.67 3.62
CA SER A 224 13.98 14.94 2.93
C SER A 224 14.83 15.88 3.80
N ALA A 225 14.47 16.02 5.09
CA ALA A 225 15.26 16.84 6.03
C ALA A 225 16.70 16.34 6.25
N LEU A 226 16.94 15.02 6.09
CA LEU A 226 18.27 14.42 6.25
C LEU A 226 19.10 14.43 4.97
N THR A 227 18.46 14.38 3.80
CA THR A 227 19.14 14.12 2.53
C THR A 227 19.05 15.24 1.52
N ASP A 228 18.02 16.10 1.62
CA ASP A 228 17.84 17.13 0.61
C ASP A 228 18.83 18.27 0.80
N THR A 229 19.38 18.71 -0.32
CA THR A 229 20.31 19.86 -0.34
C THR A 229 19.50 21.15 -0.29
N ASP A 230 19.85 22.04 0.66
CA ASP A 230 19.41 23.43 0.60
C ASP A 230 20.02 24.07 -0.67
N MET A 231 19.19 24.19 -1.70
CA MET A 231 19.59 24.68 -3.02
C MET A 231 20.21 26.07 -2.96
N ALA A 232 19.70 26.96 -2.08
CA ALA A 232 20.26 28.29 -1.93
C ALA A 232 21.65 28.25 -1.32
N ARG A 233 21.84 27.45 -0.27
CA ARG A 233 23.15 27.25 0.34
C ARG A 233 24.12 26.55 -0.60
N GLY A 234 23.65 25.47 -1.27
CA GLY A 234 24.45 24.73 -2.25
C GLY A 234 24.94 25.61 -3.40
N MET A 235 24.07 26.47 -3.95
CA MET A 235 24.46 27.43 -4.99
C MET A 235 25.46 28.47 -4.48
N MET A 236 25.30 29.00 -3.26
CA MET A 236 26.28 29.93 -2.68
C MET A 236 27.63 29.28 -2.53
N GLU A 237 27.71 28.05 -2.04
CA GLU A 237 28.95 27.31 -1.90
C GLU A 237 29.60 26.99 -3.26
N TYR A 238 28.77 26.61 -4.26
CA TYR A 238 29.26 26.39 -5.62
C TYR A 238 29.90 27.65 -6.23
N VAL A 239 29.19 28.78 -6.14
CA VAL A 239 29.72 30.07 -6.62
C VAL A 239 30.98 30.47 -5.86
N ARG A 240 31.03 30.26 -4.55
CA ARG A 240 32.22 30.52 -3.72
C ARG A 240 33.40 29.66 -4.20
N THR A 241 33.19 28.37 -4.41
CA THR A 241 34.25 27.46 -4.88
C THR A 241 34.71 27.83 -6.28
N GLN A 242 33.80 28.27 -7.16
CA GLN A 242 34.13 28.75 -8.49
C GLN A 242 34.97 30.03 -8.47
N LEU A 243 34.62 30.99 -7.58
CA LEU A 243 35.43 32.19 -7.37
C LEU A 243 36.83 31.86 -6.83
N GLN A 244 36.92 30.94 -5.88
CA GLN A 244 38.20 30.48 -5.34
C GLN A 244 39.06 29.80 -6.44
N ALA A 245 38.46 29.01 -7.30
CA ALA A 245 39.16 28.38 -8.42
C ALA A 245 39.72 29.44 -9.41
N ARG A 246 38.93 30.46 -9.73
CA ARG A 246 39.37 31.58 -10.59
C ARG A 246 40.48 32.37 -9.93
N ALA A 247 40.39 32.64 -8.63
CA ALA A 247 41.46 33.32 -7.90
C ALA A 247 42.76 32.52 -7.87
N ALA A 248 42.64 31.19 -7.66
CA ALA A 248 43.79 30.30 -7.68
C ALA A 248 44.49 30.22 -9.06
N LEU A 249 43.69 30.25 -10.16
CA LEU A 249 44.22 30.37 -11.52
C LEU A 249 44.99 31.69 -11.71
N GLY A 250 44.48 32.81 -11.18
CA GLY A 250 45.18 34.12 -11.21
C GLY A 250 46.49 34.09 -10.46
N VAL A 251 46.54 33.48 -9.28
CA VAL A 251 47.79 33.30 -8.49
C VAL A 251 48.79 32.40 -9.25
N LEU A 252 48.33 31.33 -9.89
CA LEU A 252 49.14 30.44 -10.71
C LEU A 252 49.75 31.19 -11.90
N ALA A 253 48.97 31.99 -12.60
CA ALA A 253 49.43 32.82 -13.70
C ALA A 253 50.51 33.83 -13.22
N GLN A 254 50.24 34.49 -12.09
CA GLN A 254 51.17 35.44 -11.49
C GLN A 254 52.49 34.78 -11.05
N ALA A 255 52.42 33.58 -10.45
CA ALA A 255 53.61 32.80 -10.06
C ALA A 255 54.44 32.41 -11.28
N ASN A 256 53.82 32.03 -12.40
CA ASN A 256 54.51 31.69 -13.64
C ASN A 256 55.19 32.91 -14.27
N VAL A 257 54.55 34.08 -14.25
CA VAL A 257 55.14 35.35 -14.74
C VAL A 257 56.30 35.76 -13.86
N SER A 258 56.19 35.62 -12.52
CA SER A 258 57.30 35.92 -11.60
C SER A 258 58.50 35.02 -11.86
N ASN A 259 58.29 33.72 -12.09
CA ASN A 259 59.38 32.79 -12.44
C ASN A 259 60.03 33.12 -13.79
N MET A 260 59.27 33.52 -14.79
CA MET A 260 59.79 33.97 -16.10
C MET A 260 60.63 35.25 -15.98
N ASN A 261 60.16 36.21 -15.16
CA ASN A 261 60.92 37.45 -14.94
C ASN A 261 62.22 37.17 -14.19
N THR A 262 62.22 36.25 -13.21
CA THR A 262 63.43 35.83 -12.51
C THR A 262 64.44 35.13 -13.46
N MET A 263 63.95 34.31 -14.40
CA MET A 263 64.82 33.71 -15.42
C MET A 263 65.39 34.75 -16.39
N ARG A 264 64.60 35.77 -16.77
CA ARG A 264 65.07 36.87 -17.64
C ARG A 264 66.17 37.76 -16.97
N LEU A 265 66.11 37.86 -15.64
CA LEU A 265 67.10 38.63 -14.90
C LEU A 265 68.43 37.86 -14.62
N LEU A 266 68.37 36.53 -14.79
CA LEU A 266 69.53 35.65 -14.53
C LEU A 266 70.29 35.18 -15.80
N GLY A 267 69.75 35.44 -16.97
CA GLY A 267 70.36 35.04 -18.20
C GLY A 267 70.02 35.88 -19.37
#